data_0d429331b3113ef12e774aa14b43f741
#
_entry.id   0d429331b3113ef12e774aa14b43f741
#
_cell.length_a   1.000
_cell.length_b   1.000
_cell.length_c   1.000
_cell.angle_alpha   90.00
_cell.angle_beta   90.00
_cell.angle_gamma   90.00
#
_symmetry.space_group_name_H-M   'P 1'
#
loop_
_entity.id
_entity.type
_entity.pdbx_description
1 polymer ?
#
loop_
_entity_poly.entity_id
_entity_poly.type
_entity_poly.pdbx_seq_one_letter_code
_entity_poly.pdbx_strand_id
1 'polypeptide(L)'
;MSSHYEASIRKPLIEGDKSYHDITVDIARPIETPPNKDWWIAFSIAVIAFLWGVGCVIYTIGTGIGSWGLNKTVGWAWDITNFVWWVGIAHAGTLISAVLLLFRQKWRMGINRSAEAMTIFAVIQAGLFPIIHMGRPWLAYWMFPLPNQFGSLWVNFNSPLLWDIFAISTYLTVSLVFWWTGLLPDLAMIRDRAVKPFQKKIYSLVSFGWTGRAKDWQRFEEVSLVLAGLATPLVLSVHSIVSMDFATSIIPGWHTTIFPPYFVAGAIFSGFAMVQTLLIIMRKVSRLESYITLQHIELMNIIIMITGSIVGCAYITELFIAWYSGAEYEQYAFLNRATGPYWWAYFFMMTCNVVSPQIMWFKKLRTSIIVSFIISIVVNI
;
A
#
# COMPACT_ATOMS: atom_id res chain seq x y z
N MET A 1 -34.30 21.84 -10.26
CA MET A 1 -33.86 22.80 -9.21
C MET A 1 -32.77 22.29 -8.29
N SER A 2 -32.40 20.99 -8.29
CA SER A 2 -31.36 20.42 -7.41
C SER A 2 -29.92 20.60 -7.92
N SER A 3 -29.72 20.72 -9.25
CA SER A 3 -28.37 20.77 -9.85
C SER A 3 -27.59 22.07 -9.58
N HIS A 4 -28.29 23.17 -9.41
CA HIS A 4 -27.65 24.48 -9.14
C HIS A 4 -27.16 24.64 -7.70
N TYR A 5 -27.80 24.00 -6.73
CA TYR A 5 -27.41 24.09 -5.33
C TYR A 5 -26.17 23.23 -5.00
N GLU A 6 -26.02 22.08 -5.64
CA GLU A 6 -24.81 21.25 -5.48
C GLU A 6 -23.58 21.85 -6.17
N ALA A 7 -23.75 22.50 -7.31
CA ALA A 7 -22.67 23.15 -8.04
C ALA A 7 -22.06 24.35 -7.30
N SER A 8 -22.84 25.03 -6.46
CA SER A 8 -22.36 26.18 -5.65
C SER A 8 -21.60 25.78 -4.39
N ILE A 9 -21.75 24.52 -3.93
CA ILE A 9 -21.16 24.04 -2.66
C ILE A 9 -19.89 23.23 -2.88
N ARG A 10 -19.74 22.59 -4.04
CA ARG A 10 -18.57 21.72 -4.33
C ARG A 10 -17.79 22.26 -5.53
N LYS A 11 -16.50 22.50 -5.32
CA LYS A 11 -15.60 22.81 -6.42
C LYS A 11 -15.56 21.65 -7.41
N PRO A 12 -15.48 21.92 -8.74
CA PRO A 12 -15.29 20.84 -9.71
C PRO A 12 -13.99 20.09 -9.42
N LEU A 13 -14.02 18.77 -9.57
CA LEU A 13 -12.88 17.89 -9.33
C LEU A 13 -11.80 18.01 -10.42
N ILE A 14 -12.22 18.38 -11.63
CA ILE A 14 -11.32 18.65 -12.76
C ILE A 14 -11.29 20.16 -12.93
N GLU A 15 -10.10 20.73 -12.93
CA GLU A 15 -9.89 22.16 -13.13
C GLU A 15 -9.70 22.46 -14.62
N GLY A 16 -10.38 23.51 -15.10
CA GLY A 16 -10.41 23.94 -16.50
C GLY A 16 -11.57 23.34 -17.31
N ASP A 17 -11.91 24.02 -18.41
CA ASP A 17 -12.97 23.61 -19.33
C ASP A 17 -12.42 22.57 -20.32
N LYS A 18 -12.25 21.32 -19.85
CA LYS A 18 -11.76 20.22 -20.68
C LYS A 18 -12.91 19.38 -21.25
N SER A 19 -12.87 19.16 -22.57
CA SER A 19 -13.77 18.23 -23.23
C SER A 19 -13.39 16.77 -22.94
N TYR A 20 -14.29 15.82 -23.16
CA TYR A 20 -14.00 14.39 -23.05
C TYR A 20 -12.85 13.95 -23.98
N HIS A 21 -12.73 14.61 -25.14
CA HIS A 21 -11.63 14.37 -26.06
C HIS A 21 -10.29 14.78 -25.46
N ASP A 22 -10.20 15.97 -24.86
CA ASP A 22 -8.98 16.47 -24.23
C ASP A 22 -8.54 15.57 -23.09
N ILE A 23 -9.49 15.12 -22.25
CA ILE A 23 -9.24 14.16 -21.18
C ILE A 23 -8.63 12.87 -21.72
N THR A 24 -9.23 12.31 -22.80
CA THR A 24 -8.75 11.08 -23.42
C THR A 24 -7.33 11.24 -23.96
N VAL A 25 -7.04 12.35 -24.63
CA VAL A 25 -5.69 12.65 -25.18
C VAL A 25 -4.68 12.81 -24.07
N ASP A 26 -5.01 13.55 -23.01
CA ASP A 26 -4.09 13.77 -21.88
C ASP A 26 -3.72 12.46 -21.17
N ILE A 27 -4.71 11.59 -20.93
CA ILE A 27 -4.49 10.31 -20.23
C ILE A 27 -3.79 9.28 -21.15
N ALA A 28 -4.07 9.28 -22.45
CA ALA A 28 -3.43 8.35 -23.41
C ALA A 28 -1.98 8.76 -23.77
N ARG A 29 -1.63 10.04 -23.60
CA ARG A 29 -0.31 10.59 -23.98
C ARG A 29 0.89 9.76 -23.52
N PRO A 30 1.01 9.29 -22.26
CA PRO A 30 2.16 8.51 -21.80
C PRO A 30 2.32 7.17 -22.54
N ILE A 31 1.24 6.63 -23.09
CA ILE A 31 1.24 5.36 -23.83
C ILE A 31 1.53 5.57 -25.33
N GLU A 32 1.06 6.70 -25.86
CA GLU A 32 1.15 7.01 -27.31
C GLU A 32 2.48 7.71 -27.66
N THR A 33 3.11 8.38 -26.70
CA THR A 33 4.37 9.07 -26.94
C THR A 33 5.58 8.21 -26.52
N PRO A 34 6.68 8.24 -27.27
CA PRO A 34 7.89 7.53 -26.88
C PRO A 34 8.45 8.10 -25.56
N PRO A 35 9.11 7.27 -24.73
CA PRO A 35 9.71 7.69 -23.49
C PRO A 35 10.76 8.77 -23.71
N ASN A 36 10.77 9.81 -22.87
CA ASN A 36 11.76 10.85 -22.89
C ASN A 36 13.09 10.42 -22.22
N LYS A 37 14.12 11.28 -22.29
CA LYS A 37 15.44 11.01 -21.70
C LYS A 37 15.37 10.78 -20.18
N ASP A 38 14.53 11.55 -19.47
CA ASP A 38 14.41 11.45 -18.02
C ASP A 38 13.79 10.11 -17.60
N TRP A 39 12.84 9.60 -18.40
CA TRP A 39 12.28 8.27 -18.21
C TRP A 39 13.36 7.18 -18.34
N TRP A 40 14.21 7.26 -19.36
CA TRP A 40 15.29 6.29 -19.56
C TRP A 40 16.32 6.34 -18.43
N ILE A 41 16.64 7.54 -17.90
CA ILE A 41 17.52 7.67 -16.73
C ILE A 41 16.89 7.01 -15.51
N ALA A 42 15.63 7.32 -15.19
CA ALA A 42 14.92 6.72 -14.06
C ALA A 42 14.80 5.20 -14.21
N PHE A 43 14.48 4.71 -15.40
CA PHE A 43 14.41 3.28 -15.69
C PHE A 43 15.77 2.60 -15.51
N SER A 44 16.86 3.18 -15.99
CA SER A 44 18.19 2.63 -15.83
C SER A 44 18.61 2.54 -14.36
N ILE A 45 18.32 3.58 -13.56
CA ILE A 45 18.57 3.55 -12.11
C ILE A 45 17.77 2.42 -11.45
N ALA A 46 16.48 2.26 -11.80
CA ALA A 46 15.63 1.21 -11.27
C ALA A 46 16.14 -0.19 -11.65
N VAL A 47 16.61 -0.38 -12.90
CA VAL A 47 17.19 -1.65 -13.34
C VAL A 47 18.49 -1.98 -12.58
N ILE A 48 19.36 -1.01 -12.37
CA ILE A 48 20.60 -1.20 -11.60
C ILE A 48 20.25 -1.59 -10.15
N ALA A 49 19.34 -0.88 -9.52
CA ALA A 49 18.89 -1.20 -8.16
C ALA A 49 18.25 -2.60 -8.08
N PHE A 50 17.43 -2.96 -9.07
CA PHE A 50 16.83 -4.30 -9.16
C PHE A 50 17.89 -5.40 -9.29
N LEU A 51 18.86 -5.24 -10.20
CA LEU A 51 19.94 -6.21 -10.38
C LEU A 51 20.81 -6.34 -9.12
N TRP A 52 21.05 -5.23 -8.42
CA TRP A 52 21.72 -5.25 -7.12
C TRP A 52 20.92 -6.07 -6.09
N GLY A 53 19.60 -5.81 -5.99
CA GLY A 53 18.71 -6.57 -5.11
C GLY A 53 18.70 -8.07 -5.43
N VAL A 54 18.63 -8.44 -6.71
CA VAL A 54 18.74 -9.85 -7.16
C VAL A 54 20.08 -10.45 -6.71
N GLY A 55 21.18 -9.73 -6.86
CA GLY A 55 22.50 -10.15 -6.37
C GLY A 55 22.52 -10.41 -4.87
N CYS A 56 21.89 -9.54 -4.06
CA CYS A 56 21.76 -9.73 -2.62
C CYS A 56 20.93 -10.98 -2.26
N VAL A 57 19.84 -11.22 -2.99
CA VAL A 57 19.01 -12.44 -2.78
C VAL A 57 19.79 -13.69 -3.13
N ILE A 58 20.51 -13.72 -4.26
CA ILE A 58 21.36 -14.85 -4.64
C ILE A 58 22.45 -15.10 -3.58
N TYR A 59 23.08 -14.04 -3.09
CA TYR A 59 24.06 -14.12 -1.99
C TYR A 59 23.43 -14.74 -0.73
N THR A 60 22.26 -14.25 -0.32
CA THR A 60 21.52 -14.76 0.84
C THR A 60 21.17 -16.25 0.70
N ILE A 61 20.73 -16.68 -0.50
CA ILE A 61 20.43 -18.08 -0.78
C ILE A 61 21.70 -18.95 -0.72
N GLY A 62 22.82 -18.44 -1.21
CA GLY A 62 24.10 -19.17 -1.24
C GLY A 62 24.77 -19.28 0.13
N THR A 63 24.73 -18.23 0.93
CA THR A 63 25.38 -18.16 2.25
C THR A 63 24.45 -18.53 3.41
N GLY A 64 23.14 -18.44 3.22
CA GLY A 64 22.12 -18.63 4.23
C GLY A 64 21.79 -17.35 4.99
N ILE A 65 20.64 -17.36 5.70
CA ILE A 65 20.12 -16.22 6.45
C ILE A 65 20.97 -15.85 7.69
N GLY A 66 21.92 -16.68 8.08
CA GLY A 66 22.90 -16.36 9.14
C GLY A 66 23.73 -15.12 8.81
N SER A 67 23.90 -14.75 7.52
CA SER A 67 24.55 -13.51 7.08
C SER A 67 23.81 -12.23 7.53
N TRP A 68 22.56 -12.35 7.96
CA TRP A 68 21.76 -11.22 8.47
C TRP A 68 22.06 -10.85 9.93
N GLY A 69 22.97 -11.57 10.60
CA GLY A 69 23.33 -11.34 12.00
C GLY A 69 22.26 -11.78 12.99
N LEU A 70 21.48 -12.81 12.64
CA LEU A 70 20.39 -13.33 13.47
C LEU A 70 20.92 -13.92 14.77
N ASN A 71 20.19 -13.69 15.87
CA ASN A 71 20.42 -14.27 17.19
C ASN A 71 19.49 -15.46 17.42
N LYS A 72 19.87 -16.32 18.37
CA LYS A 72 19.13 -17.54 18.72
C LYS A 72 17.66 -17.29 19.11
N THR A 73 17.38 -16.15 19.73
CA THR A 73 16.04 -15.83 20.23
C THR A 73 15.14 -15.17 19.16
N VAL A 74 15.73 -14.45 18.21
CA VAL A 74 15.00 -13.72 17.16
C VAL A 74 15.47 -14.21 15.79
N GLY A 75 14.59 -14.88 15.05
CA GLY A 75 14.86 -15.38 13.71
C GLY A 75 14.61 -14.37 12.60
N TRP A 76 14.35 -13.10 12.92
CA TRP A 76 13.96 -12.05 11.99
C TRP A 76 14.98 -10.93 11.95
N ALA A 77 15.11 -10.31 10.77
CA ALA A 77 15.93 -9.13 10.56
C ALA A 77 15.14 -8.09 9.76
N TRP A 78 15.76 -7.44 8.78
CA TRP A 78 15.09 -6.47 7.90
C TRP A 78 14.01 -7.06 6.99
N ASP A 79 14.00 -8.36 6.79
CA ASP A 79 13.01 -9.09 6.00
C ASP A 79 11.59 -8.89 6.52
N ILE A 80 11.38 -9.08 7.84
CA ILE A 80 10.05 -8.89 8.45
C ILE A 80 9.63 -7.42 8.41
N THR A 81 10.57 -6.49 8.64
CA THR A 81 10.30 -5.05 8.56
C THR A 81 9.84 -4.66 7.15
N ASN A 82 10.57 -5.11 6.12
CA ASN A 82 10.19 -4.85 4.74
C ASN A 82 8.88 -5.53 4.35
N PHE A 83 8.63 -6.76 4.82
CA PHE A 83 7.38 -7.46 4.61
C PHE A 83 6.19 -6.64 5.11
N VAL A 84 6.22 -6.24 6.38
CA VAL A 84 5.14 -5.45 7.02
C VAL A 84 4.98 -4.10 6.33
N TRP A 85 6.07 -3.45 5.96
CA TRP A 85 6.05 -2.17 5.27
C TRP A 85 5.36 -2.26 3.90
N TRP A 86 5.70 -3.27 3.08
CA TRP A 86 5.08 -3.49 1.79
C TRP A 86 3.59 -3.87 1.90
N VAL A 87 3.23 -4.71 2.86
CA VAL A 87 1.83 -5.03 3.15
C VAL A 87 1.08 -3.75 3.56
N GLY A 88 1.66 -2.93 4.44
CA GLY A 88 1.08 -1.67 4.89
C GLY A 88 0.80 -0.70 3.73
N ILE A 89 1.77 -0.49 2.86
CA ILE A 89 1.62 0.37 1.67
C ILE A 89 0.51 -0.15 0.75
N ALA A 90 0.47 -1.46 0.52
CA ALA A 90 -0.53 -2.07 -0.34
C ALA A 90 -1.98 -1.78 0.12
N HIS A 91 -2.20 -1.71 1.41
CA HIS A 91 -3.52 -1.50 2.01
C HIS A 91 -4.20 -0.22 1.55
N ALA A 92 -3.48 0.88 1.51
CA ALA A 92 -4.09 2.17 1.20
C ALA A 92 -4.65 2.25 -0.21
N GLY A 93 -4.04 1.58 -1.18
CA GLY A 93 -4.53 1.61 -2.55
C GLY A 93 -5.90 0.94 -2.68
N THR A 94 -6.07 -0.25 -2.08
CA THR A 94 -7.37 -0.93 -2.06
C THR A 94 -8.37 -0.17 -1.20
N LEU A 95 -7.95 0.42 -0.07
CA LEU A 95 -8.82 1.21 0.79
C LEU A 95 -9.33 2.47 0.08
N ILE A 96 -8.47 3.19 -0.65
CA ILE A 96 -8.85 4.33 -1.48
C ILE A 96 -9.89 3.91 -2.52
N SER A 97 -9.67 2.79 -3.19
CA SER A 97 -10.57 2.34 -4.25
C SER A 97 -11.87 1.75 -3.70
N ALA A 98 -11.82 0.94 -2.66
CA ALA A 98 -12.97 0.24 -2.12
C ALA A 98 -13.78 1.10 -1.15
N VAL A 99 -13.17 1.60 -0.08
CA VAL A 99 -13.89 2.33 0.97
C VAL A 99 -14.43 3.65 0.45
N LEU A 100 -13.67 4.41 -0.33
CA LEU A 100 -14.17 5.65 -0.92
C LEU A 100 -15.27 5.39 -1.96
N LEU A 101 -15.28 4.21 -2.62
CA LEU A 101 -16.38 3.82 -3.50
C LEU A 101 -17.65 3.55 -2.69
N LEU A 102 -17.57 2.77 -1.61
CA LEU A 102 -18.70 2.48 -0.74
C LEU A 102 -19.29 3.76 -0.12
N PHE A 103 -18.45 4.71 0.27
CA PHE A 103 -18.88 6.03 0.75
C PHE A 103 -19.24 7.00 -0.37
N ARG A 104 -19.27 6.55 -1.65
CA ARG A 104 -19.62 7.37 -2.83
C ARG A 104 -18.80 8.66 -2.94
N GLN A 105 -17.52 8.61 -2.55
CA GLN A 105 -16.63 9.77 -2.62
C GLN A 105 -16.15 9.99 -4.06
N LYS A 106 -16.59 11.08 -4.67
CA LYS A 106 -16.26 11.38 -6.08
C LYS A 106 -14.77 11.68 -6.31
N TRP A 107 -14.09 12.28 -5.33
CA TRP A 107 -12.68 12.67 -5.46
C TRP A 107 -11.73 11.46 -5.65
N ARG A 108 -12.17 10.25 -5.29
CA ARG A 108 -11.38 9.03 -5.55
C ARG A 108 -11.06 8.83 -7.03
N MET A 109 -11.91 9.34 -7.95
CA MET A 109 -11.78 9.11 -9.39
C MET A 109 -10.46 9.65 -9.97
N GLY A 110 -9.90 10.69 -9.37
CA GLY A 110 -8.61 11.26 -9.79
C GLY A 110 -7.39 10.49 -9.30
N ILE A 111 -7.54 9.60 -8.32
CA ILE A 111 -6.40 8.97 -7.63
C ILE A 111 -6.44 7.44 -7.59
N ASN A 112 -7.61 6.81 -7.78
CA ASN A 112 -7.78 5.38 -7.54
C ASN A 112 -6.92 4.50 -8.45
N ARG A 113 -6.74 4.85 -9.72
CA ARG A 113 -5.94 4.05 -10.67
C ARG A 113 -4.48 3.91 -10.22
N SER A 114 -3.88 5.00 -9.78
CA SER A 114 -2.51 5.00 -9.26
C SER A 114 -2.40 4.22 -7.96
N ALA A 115 -3.41 4.38 -7.09
CA ALA A 115 -3.48 3.68 -5.82
C ALA A 115 -3.65 2.16 -6.01
N GLU A 116 -4.54 1.73 -6.90
CA GLU A 116 -4.75 0.32 -7.25
C GLU A 116 -3.49 -0.32 -7.85
N ALA A 117 -2.83 0.36 -8.80
CA ALA A 117 -1.58 -0.11 -9.38
C ALA A 117 -0.49 -0.26 -8.31
N MET A 118 -0.33 0.73 -7.42
CA MET A 118 0.60 0.66 -6.30
C MET A 118 0.32 -0.57 -5.42
N THR A 119 -0.94 -0.85 -5.12
CA THR A 119 -1.32 -2.05 -4.35
C THR A 119 -0.77 -3.33 -4.96
N ILE A 120 -0.98 -3.54 -6.26
CA ILE A 120 -0.55 -4.77 -6.93
C ILE A 120 0.96 -4.94 -6.84
N PHE A 121 1.73 -3.89 -7.16
CA PHE A 121 3.18 -3.96 -7.06
C PHE A 121 3.66 -4.17 -5.62
N ALA A 122 3.04 -3.52 -4.64
CA ALA A 122 3.40 -3.65 -3.24
C ALA A 122 3.09 -5.05 -2.69
N VAL A 123 1.94 -5.65 -3.02
CA VAL A 123 1.60 -7.02 -2.57
C VAL A 123 2.52 -8.06 -3.19
N ILE A 124 2.92 -7.89 -4.46
CA ILE A 124 3.92 -8.78 -5.09
C ILE A 124 5.24 -8.70 -4.33
N GLN A 125 5.71 -7.50 -3.98
CA GLN A 125 6.93 -7.32 -3.19
C GLN A 125 6.78 -7.97 -1.80
N ALA A 126 5.67 -7.73 -1.12
CA ALA A 126 5.40 -8.36 0.18
C ALA A 126 5.47 -9.89 0.09
N GLY A 127 4.87 -10.50 -0.93
CA GLY A 127 4.86 -11.95 -1.12
C GLY A 127 6.24 -12.59 -1.36
N LEU A 128 7.27 -11.81 -1.74
CA LEU A 128 8.63 -12.31 -1.92
C LEU A 128 9.36 -12.53 -0.58
N PHE A 129 9.07 -11.71 0.44
CA PHE A 129 9.82 -11.74 1.70
C PHE A 129 9.65 -13.04 2.50
N PRO A 130 8.45 -13.64 2.65
CA PRO A 130 8.31 -14.95 3.30
C PRO A 130 9.15 -16.04 2.61
N ILE A 131 9.23 -16.00 1.28
CA ILE A 131 10.04 -16.97 0.49
C ILE A 131 11.53 -16.76 0.74
N ILE A 132 11.99 -15.50 0.77
CA ILE A 132 13.39 -15.14 1.04
C ILE A 132 13.76 -15.48 2.49
N HIS A 133 12.85 -15.19 3.45
CA HIS A 133 13.03 -15.46 4.87
C HIS A 133 13.33 -16.93 5.18
N MET A 134 12.77 -17.86 4.41
CA MET A 134 13.08 -19.30 4.58
C MET A 134 14.56 -19.65 4.35
N GLY A 135 15.33 -18.79 3.72
CA GLY A 135 16.73 -19.02 3.34
C GLY A 135 16.93 -20.09 2.27
N ARG A 136 15.96 -21.00 2.12
CA ARG A 136 15.92 -22.05 1.10
C ARG A 136 14.61 -21.97 0.32
N PRO A 137 14.50 -21.09 -0.69
CA PRO A 137 13.23 -20.79 -1.39
C PRO A 137 12.55 -22.01 -2.01
N TRP A 138 13.31 -23.04 -2.39
CA TRP A 138 12.76 -24.30 -2.92
C TRP A 138 11.95 -25.09 -1.89
N LEU A 139 12.02 -24.74 -0.60
CA LEU A 139 11.19 -25.34 0.44
C LEU A 139 9.91 -24.54 0.71
N ALA A 140 9.61 -23.51 -0.08
CA ALA A 140 8.44 -22.64 0.09
C ALA A 140 7.11 -23.41 0.08
N TYR A 141 7.04 -24.58 -0.55
CA TYR A 141 5.86 -25.44 -0.51
C TYR A 141 5.44 -25.86 0.90
N TRP A 142 6.38 -25.88 1.88
CA TRP A 142 6.06 -26.15 3.28
C TRP A 142 5.24 -25.06 3.97
N MET A 143 5.17 -23.89 3.38
CA MET A 143 4.29 -22.83 3.87
C MET A 143 2.81 -23.09 3.57
N PHE A 144 2.49 -24.01 2.67
CA PHE A 144 1.12 -24.41 2.38
C PHE A 144 0.68 -25.56 3.28
N PRO A 145 -0.63 -25.68 3.59
CA PRO A 145 -1.16 -26.74 4.45
C PRO A 145 -1.22 -28.08 3.71
N LEU A 146 -0.07 -28.54 3.23
CA LEU A 146 0.03 -29.83 2.53
C LEU A 146 0.18 -30.98 3.55
N PRO A 147 -0.48 -32.13 3.31
CA PRO A 147 -0.22 -33.34 4.09
C PRO A 147 1.27 -33.68 4.00
N ASN A 148 1.92 -33.87 5.14
CA ASN A 148 3.30 -34.28 5.13
C ASN A 148 3.43 -35.81 5.20
N GLN A 149 4.56 -36.33 4.76
CA GLN A 149 4.84 -37.77 4.73
C GLN A 149 5.17 -38.37 6.11
N PHE A 150 5.19 -37.58 7.15
CA PHE A 150 5.51 -37.97 8.52
C PHE A 150 4.28 -38.34 9.36
N GLY A 151 3.22 -38.82 8.72
CA GLY A 151 2.00 -39.26 9.37
C GLY A 151 0.92 -38.20 9.45
N SER A 152 0.22 -38.13 10.57
CA SER A 152 -0.91 -37.20 10.80
C SER A 152 -0.49 -35.76 11.16
N LEU A 153 0.80 -35.45 11.07
CA LEU A 153 1.30 -34.10 11.34
C LEU A 153 0.96 -33.17 10.18
N TRP A 154 -0.01 -32.33 10.38
CA TRP A 154 -0.34 -31.24 9.49
C TRP A 154 0.56 -30.04 9.76
N VAL A 155 0.66 -29.15 8.79
CA VAL A 155 1.22 -27.81 9.01
C VAL A 155 0.50 -27.18 10.20
N ASN A 156 1.26 -26.51 11.07
CA ASN A 156 0.75 -25.94 12.29
C ASN A 156 -0.18 -24.75 12.00
N PHE A 157 -1.48 -24.99 12.01
CA PHE A 157 -2.51 -23.95 11.81
C PHE A 157 -2.55 -22.90 12.93
N ASN A 158 -1.87 -23.10 14.04
CA ASN A 158 -1.73 -22.10 15.10
C ASN A 158 -0.62 -21.08 14.80
N SER A 159 0.17 -21.28 13.73
CA SER A 159 1.22 -20.34 13.34
C SER A 159 0.64 -19.18 12.52
N PRO A 160 0.87 -17.92 12.93
CA PRO A 160 0.49 -16.75 12.15
C PRO A 160 1.13 -16.71 10.76
N LEU A 161 2.33 -17.23 10.59
CA LEU A 161 3.02 -17.32 9.30
C LEU A 161 2.23 -18.13 8.27
N LEU A 162 1.46 -19.13 8.69
CA LEU A 162 0.56 -19.86 7.81
C LEU A 162 -0.64 -18.99 7.41
N TRP A 163 -1.18 -18.24 8.36
CA TRP A 163 -2.31 -17.34 8.10
C TRP A 163 -1.95 -16.24 7.11
N ASP A 164 -0.72 -15.74 7.15
CA ASP A 164 -0.21 -14.74 6.24
C ASP A 164 -0.27 -15.18 4.78
N ILE A 165 0.04 -16.44 4.50
CA ILE A 165 -0.02 -16.96 3.13
C ILE A 165 -1.44 -16.89 2.57
N PHE A 166 -2.42 -17.31 3.38
CA PHE A 166 -3.82 -17.22 2.98
C PHE A 166 -4.27 -15.76 2.85
N ALA A 167 -3.88 -14.92 3.81
CA ALA A 167 -4.23 -13.52 3.83
C ALA A 167 -3.67 -12.78 2.59
N ILE A 168 -2.37 -12.94 2.31
CA ILE A 168 -1.69 -12.26 1.22
C ILE A 168 -2.16 -12.78 -0.14
N SER A 169 -2.29 -14.10 -0.32
CA SER A 169 -2.73 -14.67 -1.59
C SER A 169 -4.18 -14.30 -1.90
N THR A 170 -5.06 -14.31 -0.91
CA THR A 170 -6.44 -13.84 -1.06
C THR A 170 -6.47 -12.35 -1.39
N TYR A 171 -5.68 -11.56 -0.67
CA TYR A 171 -5.59 -10.12 -0.89
C TYR A 171 -5.06 -9.78 -2.29
N LEU A 172 -4.00 -10.46 -2.75
CA LEU A 172 -3.48 -10.30 -4.10
C LEU A 172 -4.55 -10.62 -5.15
N THR A 173 -5.25 -11.74 -4.98
CA THR A 173 -6.27 -12.19 -5.92
C THR A 173 -7.42 -11.20 -6.03
N VAL A 174 -7.99 -10.78 -4.90
CA VAL A 174 -9.12 -9.82 -4.88
C VAL A 174 -8.68 -8.46 -5.41
N SER A 175 -7.50 -7.98 -5.02
CA SER A 175 -6.98 -6.70 -5.48
C SER A 175 -6.68 -6.71 -6.99
N LEU A 176 -6.13 -7.81 -7.51
CA LEU A 176 -5.86 -7.97 -8.94
C LEU A 176 -7.16 -7.97 -9.76
N VAL A 177 -8.17 -8.70 -9.31
CA VAL A 177 -9.49 -8.74 -9.98
C VAL A 177 -10.14 -7.35 -9.92
N PHE A 178 -10.06 -6.66 -8.78
CA PHE A 178 -10.62 -5.32 -8.62
C PHE A 178 -9.93 -4.30 -9.53
N TRP A 179 -8.59 -4.30 -9.54
CA TRP A 179 -7.79 -3.45 -10.41
C TRP A 179 -8.06 -3.71 -11.89
N TRP A 180 -8.03 -4.99 -12.30
CA TRP A 180 -8.31 -5.37 -13.70
C TRP A 180 -9.73 -4.99 -14.12
N THR A 181 -10.74 -5.27 -13.30
CA THR A 181 -12.13 -4.87 -13.57
C THR A 181 -12.20 -3.35 -13.74
N GLY A 182 -11.54 -2.60 -12.86
CA GLY A 182 -11.47 -1.15 -12.94
C GLY A 182 -10.85 -0.64 -14.23
N LEU A 183 -9.86 -1.35 -14.79
CA LEU A 183 -9.16 -0.96 -16.03
C LEU A 183 -9.91 -1.32 -17.32
N LEU A 184 -10.98 -2.11 -17.29
CA LEU A 184 -11.66 -2.56 -18.51
C LEU A 184 -12.02 -1.43 -19.48
N PRO A 185 -12.62 -0.30 -19.04
CA PRO A 185 -12.90 0.84 -19.93
C PRO A 185 -11.62 1.48 -20.50
N ASP A 186 -10.58 1.60 -19.67
CA ASP A 186 -9.31 2.23 -20.05
C ASP A 186 -8.57 1.37 -21.09
N LEU A 187 -8.54 0.04 -20.88
CA LEU A 187 -7.95 -0.92 -21.81
C LEU A 187 -8.67 -0.96 -23.15
N ALA A 188 -10.02 -0.83 -23.14
CA ALA A 188 -10.81 -0.74 -24.36
C ALA A 188 -10.51 0.56 -25.11
N MET A 189 -10.39 1.68 -24.42
CA MET A 189 -10.00 2.96 -25.02
C MET A 189 -8.63 2.84 -25.71
N ILE A 190 -7.63 2.24 -25.05
CA ILE A 190 -6.29 2.04 -25.62
C ILE A 190 -6.36 1.08 -26.83
N ARG A 191 -7.16 0.00 -26.75
CA ARG A 191 -7.40 -0.91 -27.88
C ARG A 191 -7.89 -0.17 -29.11
N ASP A 192 -8.87 0.71 -28.92
CA ASP A 192 -9.51 1.42 -30.03
C ASP A 192 -8.59 2.49 -30.65
N ARG A 193 -7.63 3.00 -29.89
CA ARG A 193 -6.60 3.94 -30.34
C ARG A 193 -5.31 3.25 -30.83
N ALA A 194 -5.14 1.94 -30.58
CA ALA A 194 -3.90 1.23 -30.92
C ALA A 194 -3.69 1.14 -32.45
N VAL A 195 -2.54 1.63 -32.91
CA VAL A 195 -2.13 1.60 -34.31
C VAL A 195 -1.50 0.24 -34.66
N LYS A 196 -0.71 -0.34 -33.77
CA LYS A 196 0.01 -1.60 -34.03
C LYS A 196 -0.93 -2.80 -33.86
N PRO A 197 -0.99 -3.73 -34.85
CA PRO A 197 -1.91 -4.90 -34.79
C PRO A 197 -1.68 -5.77 -33.55
N PHE A 198 -0.43 -5.93 -33.14
CA PHE A 198 -0.05 -6.69 -31.95
C PHE A 198 -0.63 -6.08 -30.66
N GLN A 199 -0.47 -4.75 -30.51
CA GLN A 199 -1.06 -4.02 -29.36
C GLN A 199 -2.57 -4.16 -29.35
N LYS A 200 -3.23 -3.96 -30.49
CA LYS A 200 -4.67 -4.11 -30.64
C LYS A 200 -5.16 -5.51 -30.21
N LYS A 201 -4.42 -6.57 -30.59
CA LYS A 201 -4.73 -7.95 -30.19
C LYS A 201 -4.62 -8.16 -28.69
N ILE A 202 -3.53 -7.68 -28.06
CA ILE A 202 -3.34 -7.78 -26.60
C ILE A 202 -4.44 -7.03 -25.86
N TYR A 203 -4.68 -5.77 -26.22
CA TYR A 203 -5.71 -4.97 -25.55
C TYR A 203 -7.13 -5.48 -25.82
N SER A 204 -7.40 -6.14 -26.95
CA SER A 204 -8.67 -6.83 -27.19
C SER A 204 -8.87 -8.00 -26.24
N LEU A 205 -7.82 -8.76 -25.95
CA LEU A 205 -7.87 -9.88 -25.01
C LEU A 205 -8.11 -9.38 -23.58
N VAL A 206 -7.30 -8.42 -23.10
CA VAL A 206 -7.34 -7.96 -21.71
C VAL A 206 -8.53 -7.04 -21.40
N SER A 207 -9.14 -6.39 -22.42
CA SER A 207 -10.38 -5.62 -22.26
C SER A 207 -11.64 -6.49 -22.21
N PHE A 208 -11.51 -7.80 -22.37
CA PHE A 208 -12.56 -8.81 -22.21
C PHE A 208 -13.87 -8.49 -22.96
N GLY A 209 -13.75 -7.98 -24.16
CA GLY A 209 -14.89 -7.65 -25.02
C GLY A 209 -15.69 -6.42 -24.59
N TRP A 210 -15.10 -5.54 -23.78
CA TRP A 210 -15.75 -4.28 -23.38
C TRP A 210 -16.15 -3.44 -24.60
N THR A 211 -17.42 -3.05 -24.68
CA THR A 211 -17.98 -2.29 -25.79
C THR A 211 -18.45 -0.88 -25.42
N GLY A 212 -18.54 -0.56 -24.14
CA GLY A 212 -18.99 0.75 -23.65
C GLY A 212 -20.51 0.96 -23.71
N ARG A 213 -21.30 -0.10 -23.89
CA ARG A 213 -22.78 -0.03 -23.88
C ARG A 213 -23.29 0.29 -22.47
N ALA A 214 -24.47 0.85 -22.35
CA ALA A 214 -25.11 1.13 -21.06
C ALA A 214 -25.15 -0.10 -20.13
N LYS A 215 -25.39 -1.29 -20.69
CA LYS A 215 -25.38 -2.57 -19.97
C LYS A 215 -24.01 -2.94 -19.44
N ASP A 216 -22.93 -2.61 -20.15
CA ASP A 216 -21.56 -2.87 -19.70
C ASP A 216 -21.22 -1.96 -18.52
N TRP A 217 -21.60 -0.70 -18.58
CA TRP A 217 -21.42 0.27 -17.48
C TRP A 217 -22.23 -0.13 -16.24
N GLN A 218 -23.48 -0.54 -16.41
CA GLN A 218 -24.29 -1.00 -15.28
C GLN A 218 -23.65 -2.20 -14.58
N ARG A 219 -23.22 -3.22 -15.33
CA ARG A 219 -22.53 -4.38 -14.77
C ARG A 219 -21.20 -4.02 -14.13
N PHE A 220 -20.48 -3.09 -14.72
CA PHE A 220 -19.24 -2.57 -14.16
C PHE A 220 -19.45 -1.95 -12.77
N GLU A 221 -20.47 -1.12 -12.61
CA GLU A 221 -20.80 -0.52 -11.32
C GLU A 221 -21.23 -1.58 -10.30
N GLU A 222 -22.08 -2.52 -10.67
CA GLU A 222 -22.51 -3.62 -9.80
C GLU A 222 -21.33 -4.47 -9.32
N VAL A 223 -20.48 -4.93 -10.25
CA VAL A 223 -19.29 -5.74 -9.94
C VAL A 223 -18.31 -4.94 -9.09
N SER A 224 -18.08 -3.66 -9.42
CA SER A 224 -17.18 -2.80 -8.64
C SER A 224 -17.67 -2.62 -7.20
N LEU A 225 -18.98 -2.48 -6.96
CA LEU A 225 -19.54 -2.38 -5.61
C LEU A 225 -19.41 -3.69 -4.83
N VAL A 226 -19.64 -4.84 -5.46
CA VAL A 226 -19.45 -6.15 -4.83
C VAL A 226 -18.00 -6.36 -4.45
N LEU A 227 -17.07 -6.09 -5.37
CA LEU A 227 -15.64 -6.21 -5.11
C LEU A 227 -15.17 -5.23 -4.01
N ALA A 228 -15.70 -4.01 -3.99
CA ALA A 228 -15.40 -3.06 -2.91
C ALA A 228 -15.92 -3.54 -1.55
N GLY A 229 -17.13 -4.14 -1.55
CA GLY A 229 -17.70 -4.75 -0.35
C GLY A 229 -16.87 -5.92 0.19
N LEU A 230 -16.27 -6.73 -0.69
CA LEU A 230 -15.35 -7.81 -0.32
C LEU A 230 -13.97 -7.30 0.09
N ALA A 231 -13.44 -6.34 -0.64
CA ALA A 231 -12.09 -5.81 -0.40
C ALA A 231 -11.98 -5.04 0.92
N THR A 232 -13.02 -4.34 1.33
CA THR A 232 -12.98 -3.50 2.55
C THR A 232 -12.69 -4.31 3.82
N PRO A 233 -13.48 -5.34 4.21
CA PRO A 233 -13.15 -6.15 5.38
C PRO A 233 -11.87 -6.96 5.18
N LEU A 234 -11.57 -7.40 3.95
CA LEU A 234 -10.36 -8.14 3.65
C LEU A 234 -9.09 -7.32 3.94
N VAL A 235 -9.05 -6.05 3.53
CA VAL A 235 -7.94 -5.14 3.81
C VAL A 235 -7.68 -5.05 5.32
N LEU A 236 -8.72 -4.84 6.11
CA LEU A 236 -8.61 -4.74 7.57
C LEU A 236 -8.14 -6.05 8.19
N SER A 237 -8.68 -7.19 7.75
CA SER A 237 -8.33 -8.51 8.29
C SER A 237 -6.91 -8.94 7.94
N VAL A 238 -6.44 -8.70 6.72
CA VAL A 238 -5.07 -9.06 6.32
C VAL A 238 -4.03 -8.41 7.23
N HIS A 239 -4.17 -7.11 7.48
CA HIS A 239 -3.20 -6.41 8.32
C HIS A 239 -3.32 -6.78 9.80
N SER A 240 -4.53 -7.11 10.25
CA SER A 240 -4.73 -7.71 11.57
C SER A 240 -4.06 -9.08 11.70
N ILE A 241 -4.11 -9.92 10.65
CA ILE A 241 -3.42 -11.22 10.62
C ILE A 241 -1.91 -11.03 10.67
N VAL A 242 -1.33 -10.20 9.81
CA VAL A 242 0.12 -9.89 9.80
C VAL A 242 0.58 -9.36 11.17
N SER A 243 -0.26 -8.61 11.89
CA SER A 243 0.07 -8.12 13.23
C SER A 243 0.20 -9.24 14.26
N MET A 244 -0.43 -10.40 14.01
CA MET A 244 -0.37 -11.54 14.93
C MET A 244 1.02 -12.18 14.96
N ASP A 245 1.86 -12.02 13.95
CA ASP A 245 3.28 -12.42 13.99
C ASP A 245 4.00 -11.82 15.19
N PHE A 246 3.60 -10.63 15.60
CA PHE A 246 4.13 -9.91 16.75
C PHE A 246 3.26 -10.10 17.99
N ALA A 247 1.95 -9.91 17.87
CA ALA A 247 1.02 -9.93 19.00
C ALA A 247 0.98 -11.27 19.73
N THR A 248 1.23 -12.39 19.04
CA THR A 248 1.29 -13.74 19.63
C THR A 248 2.70 -14.17 20.01
N SER A 249 3.71 -13.33 19.79
CA SER A 249 5.10 -13.63 20.17
C SER A 249 5.26 -13.64 21.70
N ILE A 250 6.31 -14.31 22.17
CA ILE A 250 6.67 -14.35 23.59
C ILE A 250 7.69 -13.28 23.99
N ILE A 251 8.11 -12.44 23.04
CA ILE A 251 9.16 -11.44 23.27
C ILE A 251 8.55 -10.24 23.99
N PRO A 252 9.13 -9.81 25.14
CA PRO A 252 8.66 -8.64 25.87
C PRO A 252 8.63 -7.38 24.99
N GLY A 253 7.52 -6.65 25.06
CA GLY A 253 7.28 -5.45 24.24
C GLY A 253 6.80 -5.73 22.80
N TRP A 254 6.61 -7.00 22.43
CA TRP A 254 6.04 -7.38 21.12
C TRP A 254 4.67 -8.03 21.27
N HIS A 255 4.42 -8.81 22.30
CA HIS A 255 3.12 -9.42 22.56
C HIS A 255 2.15 -8.41 23.19
N THR A 256 1.34 -7.78 22.39
CA THR A 256 0.33 -6.83 22.86
C THR A 256 -0.94 -6.90 22.01
N THR A 257 -2.09 -6.75 22.68
CA THR A 257 -3.41 -6.78 22.03
C THR A 257 -3.73 -5.55 21.20
N ILE A 258 -2.95 -4.46 21.35
CA ILE A 258 -3.14 -3.25 20.55
C ILE A 258 -2.59 -3.37 19.12
N PHE A 259 -1.75 -4.35 18.84
CA PHE A 259 -1.11 -4.48 17.53
C PHE A 259 -2.09 -4.60 16.37
N PRO A 260 -3.14 -5.43 16.37
CA PRO A 260 -4.07 -5.48 15.24
C PRO A 260 -4.66 -4.12 14.85
N PRO A 261 -5.31 -3.36 15.74
CA PRO A 261 -5.82 -2.03 15.37
C PRO A 261 -4.72 -1.01 15.08
N TYR A 262 -3.58 -1.09 15.77
CA TYR A 262 -2.43 -0.22 15.51
C TYR A 262 -1.82 -0.45 14.12
N PHE A 263 -1.61 -1.70 13.72
CA PHE A 263 -1.09 -2.04 12.39
C PHE A 263 -2.02 -1.58 11.28
N VAL A 264 -3.33 -1.75 11.44
CA VAL A 264 -4.32 -1.25 10.48
C VAL A 264 -4.24 0.28 10.35
N ALA A 265 -4.19 1.00 11.46
CA ALA A 265 -4.05 2.46 11.45
C ALA A 265 -2.74 2.91 10.80
N GLY A 266 -1.64 2.24 11.13
CA GLY A 266 -0.32 2.49 10.55
C GLY A 266 -0.27 2.21 9.05
N ALA A 267 -0.93 1.14 8.59
CA ALA A 267 -1.04 0.81 7.18
C ALA A 267 -1.81 1.87 6.38
N ILE A 268 -2.92 2.36 6.92
CA ILE A 268 -3.67 3.46 6.31
C ILE A 268 -2.79 4.72 6.26
N PHE A 269 -2.14 5.04 7.34
CA PHE A 269 -1.28 6.22 7.50
C PHE A 269 -0.12 6.22 6.49
N SER A 270 0.73 5.19 6.52
CA SER A 270 1.89 5.08 5.62
C SER A 270 1.48 4.90 4.16
N GLY A 271 0.43 4.13 3.92
CA GLY A 271 -0.03 3.87 2.57
C GLY A 271 -0.64 5.10 1.89
N PHE A 272 -1.43 5.93 2.59
CA PHE A 272 -1.90 7.22 2.05
C PHE A 272 -0.73 8.16 1.78
N ALA A 273 0.29 8.18 2.64
CA ALA A 273 1.50 8.96 2.43
C ALA A 273 2.26 8.49 1.16
N MET A 274 2.38 7.18 0.94
CA MET A 274 3.03 6.65 -0.26
C MET A 274 2.24 6.95 -1.53
N VAL A 275 0.91 6.74 -1.53
CA VAL A 275 0.06 7.14 -2.66
C VAL A 275 0.24 8.62 -2.97
N GLN A 276 0.26 9.47 -1.95
CA GLN A 276 0.46 10.91 -2.12
C GLN A 276 1.83 11.24 -2.73
N THR A 277 2.89 10.57 -2.30
CA THR A 277 4.23 10.72 -2.89
C THR A 277 4.19 10.43 -4.39
N LEU A 278 3.61 9.28 -4.78
CA LEU A 278 3.49 8.89 -6.19
C LEU A 278 2.61 9.85 -6.99
N LEU A 279 1.49 10.28 -6.42
CA LEU A 279 0.57 11.22 -7.09
C LEU A 279 1.20 12.59 -7.33
N ILE A 280 1.99 13.11 -6.39
CA ILE A 280 2.69 14.39 -6.57
C ILE A 280 3.74 14.29 -7.69
N ILE A 281 4.49 13.19 -7.73
CA ILE A 281 5.45 12.93 -8.82
C ILE A 281 4.71 12.82 -10.16
N MET A 282 3.68 11.96 -10.22
CA MET A 282 2.91 11.73 -11.44
C MET A 282 2.19 13.00 -11.93
N ARG A 283 1.63 13.78 -11.00
CA ARG A 283 1.01 15.07 -11.28
C ARG A 283 1.95 15.98 -12.06
N LYS A 284 3.23 16.03 -11.65
CA LYS A 284 4.25 16.88 -12.28
C LYS A 284 4.78 16.28 -13.59
N VAL A 285 5.18 15.01 -13.57
CA VAL A 285 5.80 14.33 -14.72
C VAL A 285 4.82 14.17 -15.89
N SER A 286 3.58 13.78 -15.61
CA SER A 286 2.55 13.56 -16.63
C SER A 286 1.68 14.78 -16.91
N ARG A 287 1.95 15.93 -16.27
CA ARG A 287 1.19 17.19 -16.41
C ARG A 287 -0.31 17.00 -16.12
N LEU A 288 -0.61 16.33 -15.01
CA LEU A 288 -1.98 16.02 -14.58
C LEU A 288 -2.50 16.98 -13.50
N GLU A 289 -2.02 18.23 -13.48
CA GLU A 289 -2.39 19.23 -12.48
C GLU A 289 -3.90 19.50 -12.43
N SER A 290 -4.56 19.44 -13.58
CA SER A 290 -6.01 19.64 -13.69
C SER A 290 -6.84 18.49 -13.14
N TYR A 291 -6.27 17.30 -13.04
CA TYR A 291 -6.96 16.06 -12.59
C TYR A 291 -6.64 15.72 -11.13
N ILE A 292 -5.38 15.87 -10.74
CA ILE A 292 -4.91 15.71 -9.36
C ILE A 292 -4.78 17.10 -8.75
N THR A 293 -5.89 17.65 -8.29
CA THR A 293 -5.99 19.04 -7.81
C THR A 293 -5.46 19.18 -6.38
N LEU A 294 -5.27 20.41 -5.91
CA LEU A 294 -4.89 20.68 -4.52
C LEU A 294 -5.92 20.16 -3.52
N GLN A 295 -7.19 20.05 -3.91
CA GLN A 295 -8.22 19.47 -3.08
C GLN A 295 -7.96 17.98 -2.78
N HIS A 296 -7.49 17.21 -3.77
CA HIS A 296 -7.11 15.81 -3.56
C HIS A 296 -5.97 15.69 -2.54
N ILE A 297 -4.95 16.55 -2.68
CA ILE A 297 -3.81 16.60 -1.74
C ILE A 297 -4.27 16.98 -0.34
N GLU A 298 -5.14 17.99 -0.20
CA GLU A 298 -5.67 18.41 1.10
C GLU A 298 -6.46 17.28 1.79
N LEU A 299 -7.34 16.59 1.06
CA LEU A 299 -8.13 15.47 1.61
C LEU A 299 -7.23 14.30 2.05
N MET A 300 -6.21 13.98 1.28
CA MET A 300 -5.24 12.95 1.67
C MET A 300 -4.46 13.35 2.92
N ASN A 301 -4.01 14.59 3.02
CA ASN A 301 -3.34 15.12 4.21
C ASN A 301 -4.23 15.08 5.47
N ILE A 302 -5.52 15.27 5.34
CA ILE A 302 -6.46 15.14 6.46
C ILE A 302 -6.51 13.67 6.94
N ILE A 303 -6.53 12.72 6.02
CA ILE A 303 -6.52 11.29 6.38
C ILE A 303 -5.19 10.92 7.05
N ILE A 304 -4.06 11.34 6.49
CA ILE A 304 -2.73 11.13 7.07
C ILE A 304 -2.65 11.71 8.49
N MET A 305 -3.17 12.92 8.70
CA MET A 305 -3.19 13.57 10.00
C MET A 305 -4.03 12.78 11.03
N ILE A 306 -5.23 12.36 10.66
CA ILE A 306 -6.13 11.61 11.56
C ILE A 306 -5.51 10.26 11.91
N THR A 307 -5.06 9.50 10.90
CA THR A 307 -4.48 8.16 11.11
C THR A 307 -3.14 8.23 11.84
N GLY A 308 -2.31 9.22 11.57
CA GLY A 308 -1.09 9.49 12.33
C GLY A 308 -1.37 9.85 13.79
N SER A 309 -2.46 10.55 14.08
CA SER A 309 -2.89 10.79 15.47
C SER A 309 -3.33 9.49 16.16
N ILE A 310 -4.02 8.58 15.46
CA ILE A 310 -4.39 7.26 16.00
C ILE A 310 -3.12 6.43 16.28
N VAL A 311 -2.13 6.43 15.39
CA VAL A 311 -0.84 5.78 15.59
C VAL A 311 -0.12 6.35 16.81
N GLY A 312 -0.12 7.67 16.98
CA GLY A 312 0.43 8.32 18.17
C GLY A 312 -0.27 7.89 19.47
N CYS A 313 -1.59 7.78 19.45
CA CYS A 313 -2.34 7.25 20.61
C CYS A 313 -1.97 5.79 20.90
N ALA A 314 -1.73 4.97 19.88
CA ALA A 314 -1.31 3.58 20.07
C ALA A 314 0.06 3.50 20.75
N TYR A 315 1.04 4.32 20.34
CA TYR A 315 2.36 4.39 21.02
C TYR A 315 2.24 4.81 22.48
N ILE A 316 1.40 5.80 22.80
CA ILE A 316 1.15 6.20 24.18
C ILE A 316 0.53 5.07 24.98
N THR A 317 -0.41 4.32 24.36
CA THR A 317 -1.05 3.16 25.00
C THR A 317 -0.03 2.04 25.29
N GLU A 318 0.89 1.76 24.38
CA GLU A 318 1.96 0.78 24.60
C GLU A 318 2.86 1.17 25.77
N LEU A 319 3.29 2.43 25.81
CA LEU A 319 4.09 2.95 26.94
C LEU A 319 3.34 2.85 28.27
N PHE A 320 2.05 3.18 28.25
CA PHE A 320 1.20 3.07 29.44
C PHE A 320 1.05 1.62 29.90
N ILE A 321 0.81 0.68 28.99
CA ILE A 321 0.67 -0.75 29.31
C ILE A 321 1.97 -1.29 29.88
N ALA A 322 3.12 -0.97 29.28
CA ALA A 322 4.43 -1.41 29.79
C ALA A 322 4.71 -0.89 31.20
N TRP A 323 4.33 0.34 31.48
CA TRP A 323 4.47 0.92 32.83
C TRP A 323 3.46 0.32 33.82
N TYR A 324 2.19 0.22 33.43
CA TYR A 324 1.10 -0.22 34.30
C TYR A 324 1.17 -1.71 34.66
N SER A 325 1.64 -2.56 33.72
CA SER A 325 1.76 -4.00 33.93
C SER A 325 2.70 -4.37 35.08
N GLY A 326 3.68 -3.52 35.37
CA GLY A 326 4.73 -3.82 36.35
C GLY A 326 5.69 -4.92 35.94
N ALA A 327 5.59 -5.43 34.69
CA ALA A 327 6.48 -6.45 34.15
C ALA A 327 7.88 -5.86 33.88
N GLU A 328 8.88 -6.28 34.65
CA GLU A 328 10.25 -5.74 34.59
C GLU A 328 10.85 -5.84 33.17
N TYR A 329 10.62 -6.95 32.47
CA TYR A 329 11.15 -7.17 31.12
C TYR A 329 10.52 -6.23 30.09
N GLU A 330 9.23 -5.93 30.20
CA GLU A 330 8.55 -4.98 29.33
C GLU A 330 9.02 -3.55 29.60
N GLN A 331 9.06 -3.16 30.89
CA GLN A 331 9.58 -1.86 31.28
C GLN A 331 11.01 -1.66 30.79
N TYR A 332 11.86 -2.67 30.97
CA TYR A 332 13.23 -2.63 30.45
C TYR A 332 13.27 -2.45 28.94
N ALA A 333 12.45 -3.19 28.19
CA ALA A 333 12.42 -3.11 26.73
C ALA A 333 12.08 -1.67 26.26
N PHE A 334 11.09 -1.03 26.87
CA PHE A 334 10.70 0.34 26.51
C PHE A 334 11.72 1.38 26.98
N LEU A 335 12.27 1.25 28.16
CA LEU A 335 13.34 2.12 28.65
C LEU A 335 14.58 2.01 27.77
N ASN A 336 14.97 0.80 27.38
CA ASN A 336 16.12 0.57 26.50
C ASN A 336 15.92 1.14 25.09
N ARG A 337 14.68 1.18 24.56
CA ARG A 337 14.37 1.88 23.31
C ARG A 337 14.65 3.39 23.44
N ALA A 338 14.28 3.99 24.58
CA ALA A 338 14.39 5.43 24.81
C ALA A 338 15.79 5.89 25.27
N THR A 339 16.55 5.04 25.97
CA THR A 339 17.83 5.43 26.61
C THR A 339 19.02 4.56 26.20
N GLY A 340 18.78 3.43 25.52
CA GLY A 340 19.81 2.49 25.12
C GLY A 340 20.59 2.92 23.86
N PRO A 341 21.41 2.01 23.30
CA PRO A 341 22.33 2.35 22.20
C PRO A 341 21.63 2.88 20.93
N TYR A 342 20.38 2.53 20.73
CA TYR A 342 19.57 2.91 19.55
C TYR A 342 18.49 3.95 19.87
N TRP A 343 18.63 4.72 20.97
CA TRP A 343 17.68 5.76 21.35
C TRP A 343 17.35 6.74 20.20
N TRP A 344 18.34 7.07 19.39
CA TRP A 344 18.18 7.98 18.25
C TRP A 344 17.17 7.45 17.21
N ALA A 345 17.16 6.13 16.95
CA ALA A 345 16.22 5.51 16.02
C ALA A 345 14.78 5.57 16.55
N TYR A 346 14.61 5.36 17.86
CA TYR A 346 13.31 5.48 18.52
C TYR A 346 12.75 6.91 18.45
N PHE A 347 13.56 7.90 18.79
CA PHE A 347 13.13 9.31 18.69
C PHE A 347 12.91 9.76 17.24
N PHE A 348 13.69 9.26 16.31
CA PHE A 348 13.48 9.51 14.89
C PHE A 348 12.15 8.93 14.43
N MET A 349 11.82 7.70 14.77
CA MET A 349 10.52 7.06 14.50
C MET A 349 9.37 7.89 15.09
N MET A 350 9.47 8.31 16.36
CA MET A 350 8.45 9.14 17.02
C MET A 350 8.27 10.48 16.30
N THR A 351 9.36 11.09 15.86
CA THR A 351 9.30 12.34 15.10
C THR A 351 8.61 12.16 13.76
N CYS A 352 8.97 11.11 13.01
CA CYS A 352 8.40 10.84 11.70
C CYS A 352 6.90 10.47 11.77
N ASN A 353 6.51 9.62 12.72
CA ASN A 353 5.17 9.04 12.73
C ASN A 353 4.17 9.79 13.62
N VAL A 354 4.63 10.47 14.67
CA VAL A 354 3.75 11.15 15.62
C VAL A 354 3.78 12.66 15.43
N VAL A 355 4.98 13.26 15.38
CA VAL A 355 5.12 14.73 15.35
C VAL A 355 4.87 15.29 13.94
N SER A 356 5.48 14.68 12.93
CA SER A 356 5.44 15.21 11.56
C SER A 356 4.02 15.34 10.98
N PRO A 357 3.08 14.39 11.16
CA PRO A 357 1.73 14.53 10.62
C PRO A 357 0.91 15.62 11.31
N GLN A 358 1.28 16.05 12.53
CA GLN A 358 0.58 17.11 13.23
C GLN A 358 0.77 18.49 12.56
N ILE A 359 1.78 18.65 11.72
CA ILE A 359 1.96 19.87 10.91
C ILE A 359 0.74 20.12 10.00
N MET A 360 0.03 19.06 9.63
CA MET A 360 -1.14 19.12 8.74
C MET A 360 -2.38 19.77 9.38
N TRP A 361 -2.39 20.04 10.70
CA TRP A 361 -3.43 20.87 11.33
C TRP A 361 -3.50 22.26 10.73
N PHE A 362 -2.37 22.81 10.29
CA PHE A 362 -2.31 24.14 9.69
C PHE A 362 -2.73 24.10 8.21
N LYS A 363 -3.86 24.72 7.87
CA LYS A 363 -4.42 24.70 6.50
C LYS A 363 -3.41 25.14 5.43
N LYS A 364 -2.61 26.17 5.71
CA LYS A 364 -1.58 26.64 4.76
C LYS A 364 -0.52 25.59 4.44
N LEU A 365 -0.18 24.73 5.41
CA LEU A 365 0.83 23.69 5.25
C LEU A 365 0.23 22.47 4.56
N ARG A 366 -0.95 22.03 4.95
CA ARG A 366 -1.60 20.85 4.33
C ARG A 366 -2.06 21.07 2.88
N THR A 367 -2.17 22.33 2.40
CA THR A 367 -2.44 22.66 0.99
C THR A 367 -1.19 22.93 0.18
N SER A 368 -0.01 22.92 0.80
CA SER A 368 1.27 23.13 0.14
C SER A 368 1.79 21.80 -0.43
N ILE A 369 2.01 21.74 -1.74
CA ILE A 369 2.54 20.54 -2.42
C ILE A 369 3.92 20.14 -1.89
N ILE A 370 4.80 21.11 -1.63
CA ILE A 370 6.16 20.85 -1.14
C ILE A 370 6.10 20.24 0.26
N VAL A 371 5.33 20.84 1.17
CA VAL A 371 5.18 20.31 2.53
C VAL A 371 4.55 18.92 2.49
N SER A 372 3.50 18.75 1.70
CA SER A 372 2.83 17.46 1.53
C SER A 372 3.79 16.38 1.02
N PHE A 373 4.64 16.71 0.06
CA PHE A 373 5.63 15.78 -0.48
C PHE A 373 6.69 15.39 0.56
N ILE A 374 7.23 16.38 1.29
CA ILE A 374 8.22 16.12 2.34
C ILE A 374 7.61 15.25 3.45
N ILE A 375 6.43 15.61 3.97
CA ILE A 375 5.78 14.84 5.04
C ILE A 375 5.44 13.44 4.56
N SER A 376 4.97 13.26 3.32
CA SER A 376 4.63 11.94 2.80
C SER A 376 5.87 11.02 2.66
N ILE A 377 7.04 11.57 2.40
CA ILE A 377 8.31 10.81 2.45
C ILE A 377 8.70 10.51 3.89
N VAL A 378 8.71 11.52 4.76
CA VAL A 378 9.12 11.40 6.17
C VAL A 378 8.30 10.34 6.91
N VAL A 379 6.99 10.26 6.64
CA VAL A 379 6.10 9.23 7.21
C VAL A 379 6.47 7.81 6.77
N ASN A 380 7.09 7.65 5.62
CA ASN A 380 7.45 6.33 5.08
C ASN A 380 8.89 5.89 5.39
N ILE A 381 9.65 6.73 6.06
CA ILE A 381 11.00 6.39 6.54
C ILE A 381 10.93 5.71 7.90
#